data_96a720768fa462805599edd179edd968
#
_entry.id   96a720768fa462805599edd179edd968
#
_cell.length_a   1.000
_cell.length_b   1.000
_cell.length_c   1.000
_cell.angle_alpha   90.00
_cell.angle_beta   90.00
_cell.angle_gamma   90.00
#
_symmetry.space_group_name_H-M   'P 1'
#
loop_
_entity.id
_entity.type
_entity.pdbx_description
1 polymer ?
#
loop_
_entity_poly.entity_id
_entity_poly.type
_entity_poly.pdbx_seq_one_letter_code
_entity_poly.pdbx_strand_id
1 'polypeptide(L)'
;MIVKAYAKINLALKVKGKTKDGYHELDMVMLPLELHDSIDISLLPDIYDTYVTCDDFSLETGEYNLCSIAVRKMKEKFNINKSFRIHIHKNIPIGAGLGGGSANAAAVIRAIKDLLKLKISAEDELDVAKSIGADVPFCLFNTPSRSEGIGEKLTPIEVNKEYYVLLIKPKRGLSTKEVYVKYDEVGSSSNPDVDELIKALKEGKTEEIPNYFGNDLEKASITLLPEIQNVKDELKAHGFEIVLMSGSGSSVFALSENKHMIEKESKNLEKKGYNVFITKILK
;
A
#
# COMPACT_ATOMS: atom_id res chain seq x y z
N MET A 1 22.15 -0.37 -8.19
CA MET A 1 21.59 -1.48 -7.37
C MET A 1 20.10 -1.58 -7.59
N ILE A 2 19.52 -2.78 -7.39
CA ILE A 2 18.08 -2.97 -7.51
C ILE A 2 17.50 -3.23 -6.12
N VAL A 3 16.43 -2.50 -5.75
CA VAL A 3 15.74 -2.61 -4.46
C VAL A 3 14.26 -2.84 -4.70
N LYS A 4 13.65 -3.81 -3.99
CA LYS A 4 12.22 -4.10 -4.06
C LYS A 4 11.42 -3.08 -3.27
N ALA A 5 10.31 -2.64 -3.84
CA ALA A 5 9.33 -1.73 -3.28
C ALA A 5 7.99 -2.45 -3.15
N TYR A 6 7.71 -3.03 -1.99
CA TYR A 6 6.58 -3.92 -1.77
C TYR A 6 5.25 -3.18 -1.64
N ALA A 7 4.21 -3.71 -2.28
CA ALA A 7 2.83 -3.25 -2.12
C ALA A 7 2.29 -3.54 -0.72
N LYS A 8 1.16 -2.94 -0.39
CA LYS A 8 0.41 -3.20 0.86
C LYS A 8 -1.08 -3.34 0.59
N ILE A 9 -1.76 -4.00 1.51
CA ILE A 9 -3.23 -3.92 1.65
C ILE A 9 -3.59 -3.49 3.08
N ASN A 10 -4.83 -3.01 3.26
CA ASN A 10 -5.42 -2.79 4.57
C ASN A 10 -6.48 -3.88 4.79
N LEU A 11 -6.28 -4.76 5.77
CA LEU A 11 -7.30 -5.77 6.17
C LEU A 11 -8.33 -5.16 7.13
N ALA A 12 -7.96 -4.11 7.85
CA ALA A 12 -8.86 -3.20 8.53
C ALA A 12 -8.44 -1.76 8.25
N LEU A 13 -9.43 -0.87 8.04
CA LEU A 13 -9.26 0.57 8.02
C LEU A 13 -10.45 1.21 8.74
N LYS A 14 -10.20 1.68 9.95
CA LYS A 14 -11.17 2.36 10.80
C LYS A 14 -10.84 3.84 10.89
N VAL A 15 -11.81 4.71 10.67
CA VAL A 15 -11.70 6.15 10.88
C VAL A 15 -12.23 6.48 12.27
N LYS A 16 -11.35 6.94 13.18
CA LYS A 16 -11.69 7.25 14.57
C LYS A 16 -12.24 8.65 14.75
N GLY A 17 -11.90 9.56 13.84
CA GLY A 17 -12.32 10.96 13.91
C GLY A 17 -11.44 11.86 13.06
N LYS A 18 -11.49 13.16 13.33
CA LYS A 18 -10.64 14.17 12.69
C LYS A 18 -9.69 14.80 13.68
N THR A 19 -8.45 15.00 13.26
CA THR A 19 -7.47 15.79 13.98
C THR A 19 -7.79 17.29 13.86
N LYS A 20 -7.18 18.12 14.74
CA LYS A 20 -7.32 19.59 14.68
C LYS A 20 -6.86 20.18 13.34
N ASP A 21 -5.91 19.52 12.70
CA ASP A 21 -5.33 19.95 11.41
C ASP A 21 -6.13 19.43 10.20
N GLY A 22 -7.30 18.81 10.43
CA GLY A 22 -8.23 18.35 9.39
C GLY A 22 -7.92 17.00 8.77
N TYR A 23 -6.89 16.28 9.24
CA TYR A 23 -6.63 14.90 8.84
C TYR A 23 -7.58 13.93 9.56
N HIS A 24 -7.77 12.73 9.00
CA HIS A 24 -8.50 11.67 9.65
C HIS A 24 -7.58 10.86 10.55
N GLU A 25 -8.01 10.65 11.80
CA GLU A 25 -7.36 9.72 12.71
C GLU A 25 -7.78 8.30 12.36
N LEU A 26 -6.83 7.42 12.18
CA LEU A 26 -7.01 6.06 11.65
C LEU A 26 -6.56 5.01 12.67
N ASP A 27 -7.14 3.82 12.53
CA ASP A 27 -6.70 2.60 13.18
C ASP A 27 -6.81 1.47 12.16
N MET A 28 -5.68 0.92 11.75
CA MET A 28 -5.60 0.04 10.59
C MET A 28 -4.80 -1.23 10.89
N VAL A 29 -5.14 -2.32 10.19
CA VAL A 29 -4.25 -3.47 10.02
C VAL A 29 -3.70 -3.43 8.61
N MET A 30 -2.39 -3.22 8.50
CA MET A 30 -1.67 -3.14 7.23
C MET A 30 -0.80 -4.38 7.03
N LEU A 31 -0.90 -4.98 5.85
CA LEU A 31 -0.18 -6.19 5.48
C LEU A 31 0.63 -5.94 4.21
N PRO A 32 1.96 -6.19 4.22
CA PRO A 32 2.79 -6.07 3.03
C PRO A 32 2.57 -7.28 2.11
N LEU A 33 2.74 -7.08 0.82
CA LEU A 33 2.56 -8.10 -0.21
C LEU A 33 3.88 -8.44 -0.90
N GLU A 34 4.02 -9.66 -1.42
CA GLU A 34 5.17 -10.00 -2.28
C GLU A 34 5.14 -9.26 -3.63
N LEU A 35 3.97 -8.78 -4.07
CA LEU A 35 3.85 -7.88 -5.22
C LEU A 35 4.68 -6.63 -4.98
N HIS A 36 5.59 -6.32 -5.90
CA HIS A 36 6.52 -5.20 -5.73
C HIS A 36 6.91 -4.57 -7.06
N ASP A 37 7.22 -3.28 -7.01
CA ASP A 37 8.03 -2.60 -8.03
C ASP A 37 9.50 -2.87 -7.78
N SER A 38 10.34 -2.68 -8.78
CA SER A 38 11.80 -2.72 -8.64
C SER A 38 12.39 -1.34 -8.92
N ILE A 39 13.21 -0.85 -8.00
CA ILE A 39 13.89 0.45 -8.14
C ILE A 39 15.34 0.19 -8.51
N ASP A 40 15.73 0.48 -9.77
CA ASP A 40 17.13 0.52 -10.17
C ASP A 40 17.70 1.92 -9.89
N ILE A 41 18.64 2.00 -8.96
CA ILE A 41 19.27 3.26 -8.54
C ILE A 41 20.79 3.17 -8.64
N SER A 42 21.41 4.23 -9.16
CA SER A 42 22.85 4.38 -9.26
C SER A 42 23.29 5.82 -9.03
N LEU A 43 24.52 6.01 -8.55
CA LEU A 43 25.14 7.32 -8.47
C LEU A 43 25.42 7.87 -9.87
N LEU A 44 25.26 9.17 -10.01
CA LEU A 44 25.66 9.93 -11.18
C LEU A 44 26.95 10.73 -10.91
N PRO A 45 27.74 11.03 -11.94
CA PRO A 45 28.78 12.07 -11.85
C PRO A 45 28.19 13.40 -11.36
N ASP A 46 28.93 14.16 -10.59
CA ASP A 46 28.47 15.38 -9.90
C ASP A 46 28.04 16.53 -10.86
N ILE A 47 28.26 16.38 -12.18
CA ILE A 47 27.84 17.31 -13.22
C ILE A 47 26.37 17.12 -13.66
N TYR A 48 25.73 16.04 -13.24
CA TYR A 48 24.34 15.72 -13.60
C TYR A 48 23.40 15.92 -12.41
N ASP A 49 22.18 16.35 -12.69
CA ASP A 49 21.10 16.37 -11.71
C ASP A 49 20.48 14.98 -11.51
N THR A 50 19.88 14.78 -10.34
CA THR A 50 19.06 13.59 -10.08
C THR A 50 17.84 13.57 -11.00
N TYR A 51 17.57 12.42 -11.60
CA TYR A 51 16.36 12.20 -12.37
C TYR A 51 15.74 10.83 -12.11
N VAL A 52 14.41 10.79 -12.28
CA VAL A 52 13.58 9.59 -12.15
C VAL A 52 12.99 9.27 -13.51
N THR A 53 12.96 8.00 -13.86
CA THR A 53 12.28 7.46 -15.05
C THR A 53 11.42 6.26 -14.66
N CYS A 54 10.47 5.91 -15.50
CA CYS A 54 9.60 4.75 -15.29
C CYS A 54 9.32 4.05 -16.63
N ASP A 55 9.12 2.74 -16.61
CA ASP A 55 8.66 1.96 -17.77
C ASP A 55 7.15 2.17 -18.05
N ASP A 56 6.36 2.62 -17.07
CA ASP A 56 4.98 3.06 -17.28
C ASP A 56 4.94 4.58 -17.51
N PHE A 57 4.68 4.98 -18.74
CA PHE A 57 4.65 6.39 -19.16
C PHE A 57 3.46 7.19 -18.58
N SER A 58 2.48 6.54 -17.95
CA SER A 58 1.39 7.21 -17.26
C SER A 58 1.79 7.73 -15.87
N LEU A 59 2.93 7.25 -15.33
CA LEU A 59 3.46 7.72 -14.06
C LEU A 59 4.24 9.03 -14.26
N GLU A 60 3.82 10.07 -13.55
CA GLU A 60 4.60 11.32 -13.47
C GLU A 60 5.93 11.06 -12.74
N THR A 61 7.06 11.46 -13.36
CA THR A 61 8.42 11.20 -12.85
C THR A 61 9.17 12.49 -12.48
N GLY A 62 8.51 13.65 -12.52
CA GLY A 62 9.08 14.96 -12.19
C GLY A 62 9.28 15.19 -10.68
N GLU A 63 9.31 16.45 -10.30
CA GLU A 63 9.61 16.91 -8.93
C GLU A 63 8.58 16.47 -7.87
N TYR A 64 7.34 16.22 -8.29
CA TYR A 64 6.24 15.76 -7.42
C TYR A 64 6.21 14.23 -7.26
N ASN A 65 7.00 13.48 -8.01
CA ASN A 65 7.12 12.04 -7.79
C ASN A 65 7.72 11.76 -6.42
N LEU A 66 7.15 10.78 -5.69
CA LEU A 66 7.59 10.47 -4.32
C LEU A 66 9.05 10.00 -4.25
N CYS A 67 9.60 9.40 -5.32
CA CYS A 67 11.04 9.08 -5.39
C CYS A 67 11.89 10.36 -5.44
N SER A 68 11.47 11.37 -6.23
CA SER A 68 12.15 12.66 -6.30
C SER A 68 12.10 13.38 -4.96
N ILE A 69 10.94 13.35 -4.29
CA ILE A 69 10.77 13.91 -2.94
C ILE A 69 11.65 13.17 -1.94
N ALA A 70 11.72 11.84 -2.01
CA ALA A 70 12.57 11.03 -1.12
C ALA A 70 14.05 11.39 -1.26
N VAL A 71 14.57 11.54 -2.49
CA VAL A 71 15.93 11.99 -2.72
C VAL A 71 16.16 13.36 -2.11
N ARG A 72 15.26 14.33 -2.36
CA ARG A 72 15.37 15.68 -1.83
C ARG A 72 15.41 15.68 -0.30
N LYS A 73 14.52 14.95 0.36
CA LYS A 73 14.47 14.86 1.83
C LYS A 73 15.71 14.18 2.42
N MET A 74 16.22 13.13 1.78
CA MET A 74 17.50 12.51 2.18
C MET A 74 18.67 13.48 2.03
N LYS A 75 18.76 14.21 0.91
CA LYS A 75 19.80 15.21 0.66
C LYS A 75 19.75 16.33 1.70
N GLU A 76 18.57 16.87 1.99
CA GLU A 76 18.35 17.93 2.97
C GLU A 76 18.76 17.48 4.39
N LYS A 77 18.25 16.34 4.86
CA LYS A 77 18.47 15.88 6.24
C LYS A 77 19.90 15.43 6.50
N PHE A 78 20.56 14.79 5.55
CA PHE A 78 21.90 14.18 5.73
C PHE A 78 23.02 14.89 4.97
N ASN A 79 22.75 16.09 4.45
CA ASN A 79 23.72 16.92 3.73
C ASN A 79 24.43 16.16 2.57
N ILE A 80 23.65 15.41 1.78
CA ILE A 80 24.14 14.58 0.69
C ILE A 80 24.34 15.45 -0.56
N ASN A 81 25.58 15.58 -1.01
CA ASN A 81 25.95 16.27 -2.25
C ASN A 81 26.24 15.25 -3.37
N LYS A 82 25.28 14.39 -3.67
CA LYS A 82 25.37 13.39 -4.75
C LYS A 82 24.08 13.38 -5.54
N SER A 83 24.19 13.01 -6.83
CA SER A 83 23.07 12.86 -7.73
C SER A 83 22.83 11.40 -8.09
N PHE A 84 21.59 11.07 -8.44
CA PHE A 84 21.14 9.69 -8.63
C PHE A 84 20.38 9.55 -9.94
N ARG A 85 20.61 8.46 -10.64
CA ARG A 85 19.70 7.93 -11.65
C ARG A 85 18.81 6.93 -10.98
N ILE A 86 17.50 7.11 -11.13
CA ILE A 86 16.49 6.20 -10.60
C ILE A 86 15.59 5.76 -11.74
N HIS A 87 15.40 4.43 -11.89
CA HIS A 87 14.44 3.86 -12.81
C HIS A 87 13.46 2.96 -12.05
N ILE A 88 12.17 3.18 -12.27
CA ILE A 88 11.08 2.45 -11.64
C ILE A 88 10.58 1.40 -12.63
N HIS A 89 10.77 0.11 -12.31
CA HIS A 89 10.10 -1.00 -13.00
C HIS A 89 8.75 -1.25 -12.33
N LYS A 90 7.68 -0.89 -13.01
CA LYS A 90 6.33 -0.81 -12.44
C LYS A 90 5.56 -2.10 -12.58
N ASN A 91 5.22 -2.75 -11.44
CA ASN A 91 4.35 -3.92 -11.35
C ASN A 91 3.11 -3.66 -10.47
N ILE A 92 3.23 -2.76 -9.47
CA ILE A 92 2.10 -2.37 -8.63
C ILE A 92 1.19 -1.44 -9.44
N PRO A 93 -0.09 -1.73 -9.61
CA PRO A 93 -1.02 -0.87 -10.35
C PRO A 93 -1.08 0.56 -9.79
N ILE A 94 -1.10 1.56 -10.68
CA ILE A 94 -1.18 2.98 -10.31
C ILE A 94 -2.61 3.33 -9.85
N GLY A 95 -2.74 4.15 -8.81
CA GLY A 95 -4.03 4.64 -8.29
C GLY A 95 -4.92 3.50 -7.76
N ALA A 96 -4.30 2.49 -7.15
CA ALA A 96 -4.92 1.22 -6.78
C ALA A 96 -5.19 1.05 -5.27
N GLY A 97 -4.79 1.99 -4.41
CA GLY A 97 -4.86 1.84 -2.96
C GLY A 97 -3.81 0.88 -2.36
N LEU A 98 -2.79 0.50 -3.15
CA LEU A 98 -1.77 -0.50 -2.80
C LEU A 98 -0.45 0.12 -2.31
N GLY A 99 -0.38 1.44 -2.13
CA GLY A 99 0.79 2.13 -1.59
C GLY A 99 2.01 2.17 -2.52
N GLY A 100 1.87 1.95 -3.84
CA GLY A 100 2.99 1.81 -4.78
C GLY A 100 3.96 2.99 -4.77
N GLY A 101 3.47 4.24 -4.80
CA GLY A 101 4.32 5.43 -4.73
C GLY A 101 5.09 5.53 -3.41
N SER A 102 4.42 5.24 -2.28
CA SER A 102 5.05 5.22 -0.96
C SER A 102 6.10 4.11 -0.84
N ALA A 103 5.83 2.95 -1.43
CA ALA A 103 6.79 1.84 -1.50
C ALA A 103 8.04 2.22 -2.32
N ASN A 104 7.85 2.90 -3.46
CA ASN A 104 8.95 3.38 -4.28
C ASN A 104 9.82 4.39 -3.51
N ALA A 105 9.21 5.36 -2.82
CA ALA A 105 9.92 6.33 -1.99
C ALA A 105 10.70 5.64 -0.86
N ALA A 106 10.10 4.70 -0.15
CA ALA A 106 10.75 3.93 0.90
C ALA A 106 11.94 3.10 0.37
N ALA A 107 11.80 2.51 -0.82
CA ALA A 107 12.90 1.80 -1.47
C ALA A 107 14.05 2.75 -1.83
N VAL A 108 13.77 3.97 -2.29
CA VAL A 108 14.79 4.99 -2.56
C VAL A 108 15.52 5.40 -1.27
N ILE A 109 14.83 5.58 -0.15
CA ILE A 109 15.45 5.88 1.16
C ILE A 109 16.45 4.77 1.52
N ARG A 110 16.02 3.49 1.51
CA ARG A 110 16.88 2.34 1.79
C ARG A 110 18.09 2.29 0.84
N ALA A 111 17.83 2.47 -0.46
CA ALA A 111 18.87 2.41 -1.49
C ALA A 111 19.94 3.50 -1.31
N ILE A 112 19.55 4.74 -1.01
CA ILE A 112 20.51 5.84 -0.77
C ILE A 112 21.37 5.55 0.47
N LYS A 113 20.72 5.09 1.56
CA LYS A 113 21.43 4.68 2.78
C LYS A 113 22.51 3.64 2.49
N ASP A 114 22.16 2.59 1.74
CA ASP A 114 23.05 1.48 1.43
C ASP A 114 24.17 1.90 0.44
N LEU A 115 23.82 2.61 -0.65
CA LEU A 115 24.77 3.09 -1.66
C LEU A 115 25.86 3.99 -1.06
N LEU A 116 25.48 4.87 -0.15
CA LEU A 116 26.38 5.82 0.48
C LEU A 116 26.93 5.31 1.82
N LYS A 117 26.52 4.10 2.26
CA LYS A 117 26.89 3.51 3.56
C LYS A 117 26.65 4.46 4.73
N LEU A 118 25.50 5.14 4.70
CA LEU A 118 25.16 6.14 5.72
C LEU A 118 24.87 5.46 7.06
N LYS A 119 25.49 5.99 8.11
CA LYS A 119 25.21 5.59 9.50
C LYS A 119 24.14 6.51 10.05
N ILE A 120 22.87 6.21 9.77
CA ILE A 120 21.71 6.95 10.26
C ILE A 120 20.90 6.10 11.22
N SER A 121 20.27 6.73 12.19
CA SER A 121 19.40 6.04 13.15
C SER A 121 18.09 5.61 12.50
N ALA A 122 17.42 4.60 13.07
CA ALA A 122 16.09 4.20 12.61
C ALA A 122 15.05 5.33 12.81
N GLU A 123 15.25 6.18 13.83
CA GLU A 123 14.41 7.35 14.10
C GLU A 123 14.55 8.40 12.99
N ASP A 124 15.79 8.74 12.59
CA ASP A 124 16.04 9.67 11.49
C ASP A 124 15.47 9.17 10.15
N GLU A 125 15.62 7.88 9.89
CA GLU A 125 15.08 7.24 8.69
C GLU A 125 13.54 7.30 8.67
N LEU A 126 12.92 7.05 9.83
CA LEU A 126 11.48 7.16 10.03
C LEU A 126 10.98 8.60 9.86
N ASP A 127 11.71 9.59 10.37
CA ASP A 127 11.36 11.00 10.21
C ASP A 127 11.36 11.44 8.75
N VAL A 128 12.37 10.99 7.97
CA VAL A 128 12.36 11.22 6.52
C VAL A 128 11.13 10.60 5.90
N ALA A 129 10.83 9.34 6.21
CA ALA A 129 9.67 8.63 5.68
C ALA A 129 8.35 9.36 5.98
N LYS A 130 8.13 9.78 7.23
CA LYS A 130 6.95 10.57 7.65
C LYS A 130 6.81 11.89 6.89
N SER A 131 7.92 12.55 6.57
CA SER A 131 7.91 13.85 5.87
C SER A 131 7.52 13.72 4.38
N ILE A 132 7.45 12.49 3.83
CA ILE A 132 7.12 12.21 2.43
C ILE A 132 5.65 11.81 2.30
N GLY A 133 5.14 10.96 3.18
CA GLY A 133 3.75 10.52 3.14
C GLY A 133 3.41 9.50 4.21
N ALA A 134 2.12 9.38 4.53
CA ALA A 134 1.61 8.57 5.63
C ALA A 134 1.92 7.06 5.52
N ASP A 135 1.89 6.49 4.31
CA ASP A 135 2.20 5.07 4.07
C ASP A 135 3.71 4.77 3.94
N VAL A 136 4.57 5.81 3.79
CA VAL A 136 6.01 5.61 3.58
C VAL A 136 6.69 4.92 4.77
N PRO A 137 6.36 5.27 6.04
CA PRO A 137 6.85 4.55 7.21
C PRO A 137 6.58 3.05 7.17
N PHE A 138 5.35 2.64 6.83
CA PHE A 138 5.01 1.23 6.69
C PHE A 138 5.83 0.53 5.60
N CYS A 139 5.93 1.15 4.41
CA CYS A 139 6.71 0.64 3.29
C CYS A 139 8.23 0.61 3.54
N LEU A 140 8.71 1.33 4.55
CA LEU A 140 10.10 1.31 4.95
C LEU A 140 10.46 -0.02 5.65
N PHE A 141 9.57 -0.50 6.54
CA PHE A 141 9.78 -1.71 7.33
C PHE A 141 9.21 -2.97 6.68
N ASN A 142 8.14 -2.88 5.89
CA ASN A 142 7.46 -4.00 5.23
C ASN A 142 7.13 -5.17 6.19
N THR A 143 6.60 -4.85 7.36
CA THR A 143 6.20 -5.82 8.38
C THR A 143 4.71 -5.67 8.65
N PRO A 144 3.94 -6.78 8.78
CA PRO A 144 2.54 -6.69 9.21
C PRO A 144 2.42 -5.83 10.46
N SER A 145 1.55 -4.84 10.44
CA SER A 145 1.50 -3.85 11.53
C SER A 145 0.08 -3.33 11.76
N ARG A 146 -0.23 -3.01 13.02
CA ARG A 146 -1.24 -2.02 13.35
C ARG A 146 -0.67 -0.64 13.06
N SER A 147 -1.43 0.20 12.38
CA SER A 147 -1.03 1.55 12.01
C SER A 147 -2.07 2.53 12.52
N GLU A 148 -1.65 3.47 13.37
CA GLU A 148 -2.51 4.44 14.06
C GLU A 148 -2.09 5.88 13.71
N GLY A 149 -2.82 6.88 14.26
CA GLY A 149 -2.63 8.28 13.94
C GLY A 149 -3.16 8.61 12.55
N ILE A 150 -2.36 9.24 11.71
CA ILE A 150 -2.67 9.43 10.28
C ILE A 150 -2.10 8.28 9.42
N GLY A 151 -1.54 7.23 10.05
CA GLY A 151 -0.93 6.05 9.42
C GLY A 151 0.55 5.86 9.76
N GLU A 152 1.13 6.73 10.59
CA GLU A 152 2.57 6.79 10.88
C GLU A 152 3.01 6.07 12.16
N LYS A 153 2.06 5.70 13.05
CA LYS A 153 2.39 5.00 14.31
C LYS A 153 2.24 3.50 14.07
N LEU A 154 3.35 2.81 13.93
CA LEU A 154 3.39 1.40 13.58
C LEU A 154 3.72 0.52 14.78
N THR A 155 2.86 -0.45 15.03
CA THR A 155 3.08 -1.53 16.00
C THR A 155 3.08 -2.86 15.23
N PRO A 156 4.21 -3.58 15.16
CA PRO A 156 4.27 -4.89 14.49
C PRO A 156 3.26 -5.88 15.07
N ILE A 157 2.65 -6.69 14.21
CA ILE A 157 1.72 -7.75 14.60
C ILE A 157 2.16 -9.10 14.04
N GLU A 158 1.73 -10.18 14.70
CA GLU A 158 1.99 -11.54 14.27
C GLU A 158 0.90 -12.03 13.31
N VAL A 159 1.31 -12.67 12.21
CA VAL A 159 0.42 -13.35 11.26
C VAL A 159 0.87 -14.80 11.12
N ASN A 160 0.14 -15.74 11.77
CA ASN A 160 0.59 -17.12 11.93
C ASN A 160 0.17 -18.07 10.81
N LYS A 161 -0.54 -17.56 9.79
CA LYS A 161 -0.90 -18.32 8.58
C LYS A 161 -0.26 -17.73 7.34
N GLU A 162 -0.14 -18.53 6.29
CA GLU A 162 0.21 -18.02 4.97
C GLU A 162 -1.07 -17.70 4.21
N TYR A 163 -1.17 -16.47 3.75
CA TYR A 163 -2.33 -16.01 2.98
C TYR A 163 -1.92 -15.63 1.56
N TYR A 164 -2.64 -16.18 0.60
CA TYR A 164 -2.60 -15.80 -0.81
C TYR A 164 -3.64 -14.74 -1.09
N VAL A 165 -3.32 -13.84 -1.98
CA VAL A 165 -4.13 -12.68 -2.29
C VAL A 165 -4.40 -12.63 -3.79
N LEU A 166 -5.66 -12.53 -4.17
CA LEU A 166 -6.11 -12.24 -5.51
C LEU A 166 -6.59 -10.81 -5.55
N LEU A 167 -5.95 -9.98 -6.38
CA LEU A 167 -6.28 -8.57 -6.54
C LEU A 167 -6.95 -8.34 -7.87
N ILE A 168 -8.00 -7.55 -7.89
CA ILE A 168 -8.63 -7.02 -9.10
C ILE A 168 -8.54 -5.50 -9.07
N LYS A 169 -7.94 -4.92 -10.11
CA LYS A 169 -7.85 -3.47 -10.30
C LYS A 169 -8.91 -3.02 -11.32
N PRO A 170 -9.94 -2.26 -10.90
CA PRO A 170 -10.83 -1.57 -11.83
C PRO A 170 -10.06 -0.69 -12.80
N LYS A 171 -10.61 -0.45 -13.99
CA LYS A 171 -9.92 0.37 -15.01
C LYS A 171 -9.61 1.77 -14.51
N ARG A 172 -10.56 2.38 -13.80
CA ARG A 172 -10.39 3.71 -13.19
C ARG A 172 -9.75 3.59 -11.79
N GLY A 173 -8.82 4.50 -11.47
CA GLY A 173 -8.32 4.75 -10.12
C GLY A 173 -9.18 5.78 -9.39
N LEU A 174 -8.96 5.91 -8.08
CA LEU A 174 -9.55 6.95 -7.23
C LEU A 174 -8.45 7.80 -6.60
N SER A 175 -8.73 9.09 -6.43
CA SER A 175 -7.88 9.98 -5.63
C SER A 175 -8.21 9.79 -4.15
N THR A 176 -7.19 9.53 -3.33
CA THR A 176 -7.35 9.42 -1.87
C THR A 176 -8.05 10.64 -1.28
N LYS A 177 -7.71 11.83 -1.77
CA LYS A 177 -8.33 13.10 -1.33
C LYS A 177 -9.83 13.13 -1.63
N GLU A 178 -10.23 12.74 -2.85
CA GLU A 178 -11.66 12.71 -3.23
C GLU A 178 -12.43 11.69 -2.40
N VAL A 179 -11.82 10.54 -2.07
CA VAL A 179 -12.45 9.52 -1.24
C VAL A 179 -12.69 10.02 0.19
N TYR A 180 -11.73 10.70 0.81
CA TYR A 180 -11.92 11.27 2.15
C TYR A 180 -12.96 12.39 2.16
N VAL A 181 -12.99 13.25 1.13
CA VAL A 181 -14.05 14.27 0.98
C VAL A 181 -15.43 13.59 0.88
N LYS A 182 -15.53 12.53 0.07
CA LYS A 182 -16.79 11.78 -0.05
C LYS A 182 -17.13 11.03 1.24
N TYR A 183 -16.14 10.49 1.95
CA TYR A 183 -16.35 9.86 3.26
C TYR A 183 -16.98 10.84 4.27
N ASP A 184 -16.53 12.08 4.29
CA ASP A 184 -17.11 13.12 5.15
C ASP A 184 -18.59 13.40 4.87
N GLU A 185 -19.02 13.18 3.62
CA GLU A 185 -20.44 13.37 3.22
C GLU A 185 -21.30 12.15 3.55
N VAL A 186 -20.79 10.93 3.32
CA VAL A 186 -21.62 9.70 3.35
C VAL A 186 -21.38 8.81 4.58
N GLY A 187 -20.31 9.05 5.32
CA GLY A 187 -19.87 8.24 6.45
C GLY A 187 -19.49 6.80 6.06
N SER A 188 -19.30 5.96 7.08
CA SER A 188 -19.02 4.54 6.92
C SER A 188 -20.29 3.67 6.94
N SER A 189 -20.21 2.50 6.30
CA SER A 189 -21.11 1.35 6.51
C SER A 189 -20.38 0.16 7.13
N SER A 190 -19.11 0.32 7.47
CA SER A 190 -18.22 -0.68 8.07
C SER A 190 -17.95 -0.31 9.53
N ASN A 191 -17.59 -1.28 10.33
CA ASN A 191 -17.11 -1.07 11.71
C ASN A 191 -16.12 -2.18 12.07
N PRO A 192 -14.89 -2.17 11.49
CA PRO A 192 -13.92 -3.20 11.78
C PRO A 192 -13.53 -3.22 13.26
N ASP A 193 -13.34 -4.42 13.79
CA ASP A 193 -12.78 -4.64 15.12
C ASP A 193 -11.29 -4.98 14.98
N VAL A 194 -10.44 -3.95 15.12
CA VAL A 194 -9.00 -4.07 14.90
C VAL A 194 -8.35 -4.99 15.94
N ASP A 195 -8.80 -4.96 17.20
CA ASP A 195 -8.21 -5.76 18.28
C ASP A 195 -8.50 -7.26 18.08
N GLU A 196 -9.76 -7.63 17.82
CA GLU A 196 -10.14 -9.03 17.58
C GLU A 196 -9.58 -9.53 16.22
N LEU A 197 -9.46 -8.66 15.20
CA LEU A 197 -8.81 -9.04 13.95
C LEU A 197 -7.31 -9.39 14.16
N ILE A 198 -6.58 -8.59 14.93
CA ILE A 198 -5.17 -8.86 15.25
C ILE A 198 -5.03 -10.17 16.01
N LYS A 199 -5.92 -10.42 16.95
CA LYS A 199 -5.95 -11.67 17.72
C LYS A 199 -6.24 -12.88 16.82
N ALA A 200 -7.23 -12.80 15.92
CA ALA A 200 -7.53 -13.86 14.95
C ALA A 200 -6.33 -14.16 14.03
N LEU A 201 -5.62 -13.13 13.54
CA LEU A 201 -4.41 -13.28 12.73
C LEU A 201 -3.28 -13.96 13.51
N LYS A 202 -3.08 -13.58 14.78
CA LYS A 202 -2.09 -14.16 15.68
C LYS A 202 -2.41 -15.59 16.04
N GLU A 203 -3.67 -15.93 16.30
CA GLU A 203 -4.11 -17.29 16.63
C GLU A 203 -4.26 -18.18 15.38
N GLY A 204 -4.19 -17.60 14.18
CA GLY A 204 -4.36 -18.32 12.90
C GLY A 204 -5.79 -18.79 12.67
N LYS A 205 -6.78 -18.08 13.21
CA LYS A 205 -8.21 -18.39 13.09
C LYS A 205 -8.82 -17.67 11.89
N THR A 206 -8.54 -18.17 10.70
CA THR A 206 -8.98 -17.54 9.44
C THR A 206 -10.50 -17.42 9.34
N GLU A 207 -11.23 -18.39 9.89
CA GLU A 207 -12.69 -18.42 9.93
C GLU A 207 -13.32 -17.31 10.77
N GLU A 208 -12.57 -16.69 11.68
CA GLU A 208 -13.05 -15.57 12.50
C GLU A 208 -12.82 -14.21 11.80
N ILE A 209 -11.86 -14.11 10.87
CA ILE A 209 -11.53 -12.86 10.17
C ILE A 209 -12.75 -12.18 9.53
N PRO A 210 -13.73 -12.92 8.90
CA PRO A 210 -14.91 -12.30 8.31
C PRO A 210 -15.77 -11.48 9.28
N ASN A 211 -15.64 -11.69 10.58
CA ASN A 211 -16.40 -10.97 11.60
C ASN A 211 -15.77 -9.60 11.97
N TYR A 212 -14.49 -9.40 11.67
CA TYR A 212 -13.70 -8.29 12.23
C TYR A 212 -13.06 -7.37 11.18
N PHE A 213 -12.89 -7.85 9.93
CA PHE A 213 -12.28 -7.05 8.87
C PHE A 213 -13.24 -5.98 8.33
N GLY A 214 -12.70 -4.91 7.72
CA GLY A 214 -13.53 -3.89 7.10
C GLY A 214 -12.75 -2.64 6.70
N ASN A 215 -13.41 -1.78 5.92
CA ASN A 215 -12.82 -0.54 5.45
C ASN A 215 -13.87 0.58 5.44
N ASP A 216 -13.71 1.55 6.32
CA ASP A 216 -14.64 2.67 6.48
C ASP A 216 -14.75 3.55 5.23
N LEU A 217 -13.72 3.58 4.39
CA LEU A 217 -13.71 4.36 3.14
C LEU A 217 -14.50 3.66 2.00
N GLU A 218 -14.86 2.39 2.16
CA GLU A 218 -15.40 1.58 1.08
C GLU A 218 -16.73 2.12 0.53
N LYS A 219 -17.65 2.57 1.40
CA LYS A 219 -18.92 3.20 0.99
C LYS A 219 -18.69 4.45 0.14
N ALA A 220 -17.75 5.30 0.55
CA ALA A 220 -17.39 6.51 -0.19
C ALA A 220 -16.82 6.17 -1.57
N SER A 221 -15.89 5.20 -1.61
CA SER A 221 -15.25 4.77 -2.86
C SER A 221 -16.22 4.09 -3.82
N ILE A 222 -17.15 3.27 -3.32
CA ILE A 222 -18.22 2.65 -4.12
C ILE A 222 -19.17 3.73 -4.69
N THR A 223 -19.47 4.78 -3.91
CA THR A 223 -20.29 5.90 -4.38
C THR A 223 -19.61 6.63 -5.55
N LEU A 224 -18.28 6.78 -5.50
CA LEU A 224 -17.50 7.42 -6.56
C LEU A 224 -17.24 6.51 -7.77
N LEU A 225 -17.14 5.21 -7.52
CA LEU A 225 -16.83 4.19 -8.52
C LEU A 225 -17.60 2.89 -8.22
N PRO A 226 -18.85 2.75 -8.70
CA PRO A 226 -19.69 1.57 -8.44
C PRO A 226 -19.10 0.25 -8.94
N GLU A 227 -18.15 0.28 -9.89
CA GLU A 227 -17.41 -0.91 -10.38
C GLU A 227 -16.73 -1.67 -9.22
N ILE A 228 -16.36 -1.00 -8.14
CA ILE A 228 -15.78 -1.63 -6.94
C ILE A 228 -16.76 -2.65 -6.35
N GLN A 229 -18.05 -2.31 -6.24
CA GLN A 229 -19.06 -3.22 -5.74
C GLN A 229 -19.24 -4.43 -6.67
N ASN A 230 -19.25 -4.21 -7.99
CA ASN A 230 -19.37 -5.31 -8.95
C ASN A 230 -18.21 -6.30 -8.81
N VAL A 231 -16.98 -5.80 -8.61
CA VAL A 231 -15.81 -6.65 -8.39
C VAL A 231 -15.91 -7.41 -7.07
N LYS A 232 -16.40 -6.79 -6.01
CA LYS A 232 -16.62 -7.47 -4.72
C LYS A 232 -17.63 -8.61 -4.86
N ASP A 233 -18.74 -8.34 -5.53
CA ASP A 233 -19.82 -9.33 -5.72
C ASP A 233 -19.32 -10.49 -6.59
N GLU A 234 -18.54 -10.21 -7.62
CA GLU A 234 -17.89 -11.21 -8.45
C GLU A 234 -16.97 -12.13 -7.65
N LEU A 235 -16.07 -11.57 -6.82
CA LEU A 235 -15.17 -12.35 -5.96
C LEU A 235 -15.95 -13.22 -4.96
N LYS A 236 -17.00 -12.67 -4.36
CA LYS A 236 -17.88 -13.44 -3.45
C LYS A 236 -18.60 -14.57 -4.17
N ALA A 237 -19.09 -14.35 -5.39
CA ALA A 237 -19.72 -15.38 -6.23
C ALA A 237 -18.75 -16.53 -6.58
N HIS A 238 -17.44 -16.24 -6.60
CA HIS A 238 -16.38 -17.24 -6.75
C HIS A 238 -15.98 -17.94 -5.43
N GLY A 239 -16.74 -17.71 -4.34
CA GLY A 239 -16.61 -18.42 -3.04
C GLY A 239 -15.57 -17.83 -2.08
N PHE A 240 -15.10 -16.59 -2.31
CA PHE A 240 -14.22 -15.91 -1.37
C PHE A 240 -15.03 -15.25 -0.24
N GLU A 241 -14.67 -15.54 1.00
CA GLU A 241 -15.33 -14.99 2.21
C GLU A 241 -14.70 -13.66 2.64
N ILE A 242 -13.36 -13.53 2.50
CA ILE A 242 -12.63 -12.32 2.87
C ILE A 242 -12.38 -11.51 1.59
N VAL A 243 -13.28 -10.55 1.32
CA VAL A 243 -13.24 -9.69 0.12
C VAL A 243 -13.36 -8.23 0.55
N LEU A 244 -12.34 -7.41 0.27
CA LEU A 244 -12.28 -6.03 0.72
C LEU A 244 -11.59 -5.13 -0.31
N MET A 245 -11.94 -3.84 -0.31
CA MET A 245 -11.21 -2.81 -1.02
C MET A 245 -9.95 -2.42 -0.23
N SER A 246 -8.81 -2.24 -0.90
CA SER A 246 -7.57 -1.83 -0.27
C SER A 246 -7.46 -0.30 -0.17
N GLY A 247 -7.22 0.22 1.03
CA GLY A 247 -7.02 1.65 1.28
C GLY A 247 -8.19 2.49 0.80
N SER A 248 -7.93 3.54 0.04
CA SER A 248 -8.94 4.37 -0.63
C SER A 248 -9.40 3.79 -1.98
N GLY A 249 -8.97 2.59 -2.33
CA GLY A 249 -9.30 1.94 -3.59
C GLY A 249 -8.39 2.39 -4.75
N SER A 250 -8.73 2.00 -5.95
CA SER A 250 -9.90 1.23 -6.38
C SER A 250 -9.74 -0.30 -6.32
N SER A 251 -8.55 -0.86 -6.02
CA SER A 251 -8.36 -2.31 -6.01
C SER A 251 -9.19 -2.99 -4.93
N VAL A 252 -9.78 -4.12 -5.31
CA VAL A 252 -10.43 -5.07 -4.42
C VAL A 252 -9.58 -6.32 -4.34
N PHE A 253 -9.45 -6.89 -3.17
CA PHE A 253 -8.73 -8.15 -2.97
C PHE A 253 -9.60 -9.21 -2.32
N ALA A 254 -9.28 -10.46 -2.64
CA ALA A 254 -9.71 -11.64 -1.88
C ALA A 254 -8.50 -12.26 -1.19
N LEU A 255 -8.70 -12.71 0.06
CA LEU A 255 -7.69 -13.37 0.88
C LEU A 255 -8.09 -14.83 1.12
N SER A 256 -7.14 -15.77 0.98
CA SER A 256 -7.38 -17.19 1.21
C SER A 256 -6.09 -17.93 1.59
N GLU A 257 -6.19 -18.96 2.43
CA GLU A 257 -5.10 -19.93 2.66
C GLU A 257 -4.96 -20.91 1.48
N ASN A 258 -5.99 -21.03 0.63
CA ASN A 258 -6.03 -21.97 -0.47
C ASN A 258 -5.42 -21.39 -1.75
N LYS A 259 -4.12 -21.67 -1.96
CA LYS A 259 -3.39 -21.24 -3.16
C LYS A 259 -4.05 -21.72 -4.46
N HIS A 260 -4.50 -22.96 -4.48
CA HIS A 260 -5.12 -23.55 -5.69
C HIS A 260 -6.42 -22.83 -6.07
N MET A 261 -7.23 -22.45 -5.08
CA MET A 261 -8.43 -21.63 -5.30
C MET A 261 -8.07 -20.28 -5.94
N ILE A 262 -7.08 -19.57 -5.39
CA ILE A 262 -6.59 -18.30 -5.94
C ILE A 262 -6.15 -18.45 -7.39
N GLU A 263 -5.32 -19.47 -7.70
CA GLU A 263 -4.80 -19.71 -9.06
C GLU A 263 -5.89 -20.13 -10.05
N LYS A 264 -6.88 -20.89 -9.62
CA LYS A 264 -8.01 -21.31 -10.45
C LYS A 264 -8.91 -20.11 -10.78
N GLU A 265 -9.30 -19.37 -9.74
CA GLU A 265 -10.27 -18.29 -9.90
C GLU A 265 -9.64 -17.06 -10.59
N SER A 266 -8.32 -16.83 -10.47
CA SER A 266 -7.65 -15.80 -11.26
C SER A 266 -7.81 -16.03 -12.78
N LYS A 267 -7.61 -17.27 -13.24
CA LYS A 267 -7.77 -17.62 -14.65
C LYS A 267 -9.21 -17.44 -15.16
N ASN A 268 -10.20 -17.73 -14.28
CA ASN A 268 -11.61 -17.53 -14.61
C ASN A 268 -11.95 -16.04 -14.75
N LEU A 269 -11.43 -15.21 -13.86
CA LEU A 269 -11.64 -13.76 -13.85
C LEU A 269 -10.90 -13.05 -14.99
N GLU A 270 -9.68 -13.50 -15.33
CA GLU A 270 -8.96 -13.02 -16.52
C GLU A 270 -9.74 -13.29 -17.82
N LYS A 271 -10.35 -14.48 -17.97
CA LYS A 271 -11.21 -14.80 -19.12
C LYS A 271 -12.45 -13.90 -19.20
N LYS A 272 -12.94 -13.38 -18.08
CA LYS A 272 -14.01 -12.39 -18.02
C LYS A 272 -13.53 -10.95 -18.29
N GLY A 273 -12.23 -10.75 -18.51
CA GLY A 273 -11.64 -9.47 -18.87
C GLY A 273 -11.23 -8.60 -17.67
N TYR A 274 -11.17 -9.17 -16.46
CA TYR A 274 -10.65 -8.46 -15.29
C TYR A 274 -9.13 -8.34 -15.32
N ASN A 275 -8.61 -7.24 -14.80
CA ASN A 275 -7.18 -7.05 -14.57
C ASN A 275 -6.80 -7.65 -13.21
N VAL A 276 -6.24 -8.85 -13.22
CA VAL A 276 -6.03 -9.70 -12.04
C VAL A 276 -4.55 -9.79 -11.71
N PHE A 277 -4.23 -9.75 -10.43
CA PHE A 277 -2.87 -9.98 -9.90
C PHE A 277 -2.95 -11.02 -8.78
N ILE A 278 -2.00 -11.95 -8.79
CA ILE A 278 -1.83 -12.94 -7.70
C ILE A 278 -0.58 -12.56 -6.91
N THR A 279 -0.72 -12.57 -5.59
CA THR A 279 0.39 -12.34 -4.67
C THR A 279 0.13 -13.08 -3.36
N LYS A 280 0.96 -12.86 -2.37
CA LYS A 280 0.73 -13.31 -0.98
C LYS A 280 1.24 -12.27 0.01
N ILE A 281 0.83 -12.42 1.27
CA ILE A 281 1.34 -11.60 2.36
C ILE A 281 2.83 -11.91 2.56
N LEU A 282 3.63 -10.87 2.62
CA LEU A 282 5.05 -10.94 2.99
C LEU A 282 5.14 -11.12 4.51
N LYS A 283 5.92 -12.10 4.95
CA LYS A 283 6.19 -12.37 6.37
C LYS A 283 7.48 -11.73 6.84
#